data_cb314e3af9584c7443cb8f4ce93f6b9e
#
_entry.id   cb314e3af9584c7443cb8f4ce93f6b9e
#
_cell.length_a   1.000
_cell.length_b   1.000
_cell.length_c   1.000
_cell.angle_alpha   90.00
_cell.angle_beta   90.00
_cell.angle_gamma   90.00
#
_symmetry.space_group_name_H-M   'P 1'
#
loop_
_entity.id
_entity.type
_entity.pdbx_description
1 polymer ?
#
loop_
_entity_poly.entity_id
_entity_poly.type
_entity_poly.pdbx_seq_one_letter_code
_entity_poly.pdbx_strand_id
1 'polypeptide(L)'
;MGKQLRIWLFALLATLLASSTLLAEGVITMTTSMAVGEEILLGFLAKGDIAINGALETGEMSEDGFKFYTIKSQTITIRGDVTSLHCGESELTSLNLSQNTALTSLKCSYNQLTSLDVSKNTALTKLDCYCNQLTSLDVSKNIALTELDCSENLLTSLDVSKNAVLTKLDCSENQLTSLDVSKNADLIGLWCSGNQLTSLDVSKNTPLEVLECSYNQLTSLDVSKNTALTKLDCFNNQLTSLDVSKNTFLTYLWCSYNQLTSLDVSKNTALEVLECFGNQLTSLDVSKNTALKTIERDNIPLISNL
;
A
#
# COMPACT_ATOMS: atom_id res chain seq x y z
N MET A 1 16.07 -6.79 -67.78
CA MET A 1 16.32 -6.00 -66.55
C MET A 1 15.09 -5.73 -65.66
N GLY A 2 13.87 -5.89 -66.13
CA GLY A 2 12.68 -5.50 -65.35
C GLY A 2 12.13 -6.49 -64.31
N LYS A 3 12.39 -7.80 -64.45
CA LYS A 3 11.81 -8.81 -63.54
C LYS A 3 12.61 -9.02 -62.24
N GLN A 4 13.93 -8.96 -62.31
CA GLN A 4 14.77 -9.12 -61.13
C GLN A 4 14.68 -7.90 -60.18
N LEU A 5 14.54 -6.69 -60.71
CA LEU A 5 14.40 -5.48 -59.92
C LEU A 5 13.07 -5.45 -59.12
N ARG A 6 12.00 -6.03 -59.69
CA ARG A 6 10.70 -6.15 -58.97
C ARG A 6 10.73 -7.16 -57.84
N ILE A 7 11.46 -8.27 -58.01
CA ILE A 7 11.60 -9.29 -56.96
C ILE A 7 12.39 -8.73 -55.78
N TRP A 8 13.44 -7.94 -56.01
CA TRP A 8 14.21 -7.30 -54.94
C TRP A 8 13.42 -6.18 -54.22
N LEU A 9 12.57 -5.43 -54.94
CA LEU A 9 11.70 -4.45 -54.33
C LEU A 9 10.61 -5.10 -53.47
N PHE A 10 10.04 -6.22 -53.88
CA PHE A 10 9.06 -6.97 -53.08
C PHE A 10 9.70 -7.65 -51.87
N ALA A 11 10.93 -8.17 -52.01
CA ALA A 11 11.66 -8.74 -50.87
C ALA A 11 12.07 -7.64 -49.88
N LEU A 12 12.49 -6.46 -50.33
CA LEU A 12 12.80 -5.31 -49.45
C LEU A 12 11.55 -4.75 -48.76
N LEU A 13 10.40 -4.69 -49.48
CA LEU A 13 9.13 -4.26 -48.91
C LEU A 13 8.57 -5.32 -47.95
N ALA A 14 8.76 -6.62 -48.22
CA ALA A 14 8.35 -7.68 -47.30
C ALA A 14 9.23 -7.73 -46.02
N THR A 15 10.52 -7.46 -46.14
CA THR A 15 11.40 -7.31 -44.94
C THR A 15 11.11 -6.03 -44.17
N LEU A 16 10.74 -4.91 -44.84
CA LEU A 16 10.25 -3.68 -44.15
C LEU A 16 8.86 -3.87 -43.52
N LEU A 17 7.98 -4.69 -44.15
CA LEU A 17 6.66 -5.02 -43.58
C LEU A 17 6.74 -6.11 -42.51
N ALA A 18 7.72 -7.01 -42.56
CA ALA A 18 7.96 -8.00 -41.51
C ALA A 18 8.62 -7.38 -40.24
N SER A 19 9.24 -6.19 -40.36
CA SER A 19 9.78 -5.43 -39.23
C SER A 19 8.79 -4.45 -38.62
N SER A 20 7.55 -4.37 -39.11
CA SER A 20 6.55 -3.38 -38.64
C SER A 20 5.40 -3.96 -37.84
N THR A 21 5.47 -5.21 -37.37
CA THR A 21 4.77 -5.62 -36.16
C THR A 21 5.69 -5.48 -34.95
N LEU A 22 6.34 -4.33 -34.83
CA LEU A 22 6.74 -3.88 -33.50
C LEU A 22 5.42 -3.66 -32.75
N LEU A 23 4.99 -4.68 -32.00
CA LEU A 23 4.11 -4.45 -30.85
C LEU A 23 4.74 -3.27 -30.12
N ALA A 24 3.97 -2.25 -29.83
CA ALA A 24 4.49 -1.06 -29.15
C ALA A 24 5.14 -1.55 -27.86
N GLU A 25 6.48 -1.62 -27.86
CA GLU A 25 7.24 -2.04 -26.68
C GLU A 25 6.89 -1.05 -25.56
N GLY A 26 6.57 -1.58 -24.39
CA GLY A 26 6.34 -0.78 -23.22
C GLY A 26 7.53 0.14 -22.95
N VAL A 27 7.29 1.36 -22.55
CA VAL A 27 8.35 2.31 -22.17
C VAL A 27 8.06 2.87 -20.79
N ILE A 28 9.05 2.77 -19.91
CA ILE A 28 9.09 3.42 -18.60
C ILE A 28 10.21 4.44 -18.63
N THR A 29 9.93 5.66 -18.19
CA THR A 29 10.95 6.70 -18.01
C THR A 29 10.92 7.20 -16.57
N MET A 30 12.07 7.24 -15.93
CA MET A 30 12.25 7.75 -14.57
C MET A 30 13.36 8.80 -14.54
N THR A 31 13.22 9.76 -13.63
CA THR A 31 14.25 10.76 -13.35
C THR A 31 14.63 10.66 -11.88
N THR A 32 15.92 10.54 -11.60
CA THR A 32 16.48 10.51 -10.24
C THR A 32 17.27 11.78 -9.94
N SER A 33 17.32 12.18 -8.67
CA SER A 33 18.21 13.23 -8.18
C SER A 33 19.63 12.74 -7.87
N MET A 34 19.84 11.43 -7.82
CA MET A 34 21.15 10.81 -7.62
C MET A 34 22.14 11.26 -8.70
N ALA A 35 23.41 11.35 -8.34
CA ALA A 35 24.44 11.83 -9.26
C ALA A 35 24.83 10.75 -10.29
N VAL A 36 25.28 11.23 -11.47
CA VAL A 36 25.92 10.35 -12.46
C VAL A 36 27.16 9.70 -11.86
N GLY A 37 27.23 8.37 -11.95
CA GLY A 37 28.31 7.55 -11.35
C GLY A 37 27.87 6.86 -10.06
N GLU A 38 26.81 7.29 -9.40
CA GLU A 38 26.21 6.57 -8.28
C GLU A 38 25.45 5.32 -8.76
N GLU A 39 25.07 4.47 -7.83
CA GLU A 39 24.38 3.21 -8.12
C GLU A 39 22.91 3.28 -7.72
N ILE A 40 22.03 2.85 -8.61
CA ILE A 40 20.60 2.70 -8.40
C ILE A 40 20.23 1.22 -8.41
N LEU A 41 19.33 0.83 -7.49
CA LEU A 41 18.81 -0.53 -7.40
C LEU A 41 17.50 -0.64 -8.18
N LEU A 42 17.45 -1.52 -9.19
CA LEU A 42 16.24 -1.76 -9.97
C LEU A 42 15.92 -3.25 -10.02
N GLY A 43 14.65 -3.56 -9.79
CA GLY A 43 14.10 -4.90 -9.96
C GLY A 43 12.95 -4.88 -10.97
N PHE A 44 12.94 -5.82 -11.91
CA PHE A 44 11.82 -5.91 -12.85
C PHE A 44 11.63 -7.34 -13.37
N LEU A 45 10.36 -7.65 -13.69
CA LEU A 45 9.97 -8.78 -14.50
C LEU A 45 9.39 -8.26 -15.81
N ALA A 46 9.69 -8.90 -16.92
CA ALA A 46 9.21 -8.47 -18.24
C ALA A 46 8.80 -9.68 -19.10
N LYS A 47 7.96 -9.42 -20.08
CA LYS A 47 7.67 -10.35 -21.17
C LYS A 47 8.65 -10.08 -22.31
N GLY A 48 9.65 -10.94 -22.47
CA GLY A 48 10.70 -10.77 -23.47
C GLY A 48 11.89 -9.93 -23.00
N ASP A 49 12.70 -9.51 -23.97
CA ASP A 49 13.92 -8.75 -23.72
C ASP A 49 13.59 -7.31 -23.30
N ILE A 50 14.47 -6.74 -22.52
CA ILE A 50 14.42 -5.32 -22.15
C ILE A 50 15.72 -4.61 -22.54
N ALA A 51 15.62 -3.32 -22.80
CA ALA A 51 16.76 -2.42 -22.98
C ALA A 51 16.69 -1.27 -22.00
N ILE A 52 17.80 -0.98 -21.34
CA ILE A 52 17.93 0.14 -20.39
C ILE A 52 18.88 1.18 -20.99
N ASN A 53 18.43 2.42 -21.03
CA ASN A 53 19.24 3.57 -21.40
C ASN A 53 19.37 4.50 -20.18
N GLY A 54 20.51 5.14 -20.03
CA GLY A 54 20.77 6.06 -18.90
C GLY A 54 21.34 5.40 -17.68
N ALA A 55 21.46 4.05 -17.64
CA ALA A 55 22.10 3.29 -16.58
C ALA A 55 22.78 2.04 -17.15
N LEU A 56 23.85 1.57 -16.50
CA LEU A 56 24.65 0.41 -16.91
C LEU A 56 24.68 -0.61 -15.76
N GLU A 57 24.27 -1.84 -16.03
CA GLU A 57 24.32 -2.95 -15.07
C GLU A 57 25.74 -3.18 -14.55
N THR A 58 25.90 -3.28 -13.24
CA THR A 58 27.21 -3.48 -12.60
C THR A 58 27.60 -4.96 -12.55
N GLY A 59 26.64 -5.87 -12.66
CA GLY A 59 26.80 -7.30 -12.43
C GLY A 59 26.58 -7.71 -10.98
N GLU A 60 26.35 -6.77 -10.08
CA GLU A 60 26.01 -7.03 -8.68
C GLU A 60 24.52 -7.14 -8.48
N MET A 61 24.11 -7.92 -7.46
CA MET A 61 22.72 -8.13 -7.09
C MET A 61 22.54 -7.98 -5.58
N SER A 62 21.39 -7.46 -5.17
CA SER A 62 20.97 -7.47 -3.77
C SER A 62 20.59 -8.89 -3.30
N GLU A 63 20.44 -9.08 -1.99
CA GLU A 63 19.96 -10.34 -1.40
C GLU A 63 18.58 -10.75 -1.96
N ASP A 64 17.74 -9.78 -2.29
CA ASP A 64 16.40 -9.97 -2.88
C ASP A 64 16.42 -10.24 -4.40
N GLY A 65 17.62 -10.28 -5.01
CA GLY A 65 17.79 -10.57 -6.44
C GLY A 65 17.57 -9.38 -7.38
N PHE A 66 17.52 -8.16 -6.86
CA PHE A 66 17.50 -6.93 -7.66
C PHE A 66 18.91 -6.57 -8.12
N LYS A 67 19.03 -5.87 -9.23
CA LYS A 67 20.31 -5.54 -9.85
C LYS A 67 20.70 -4.09 -9.57
N PHE A 68 22.01 -3.90 -9.38
CA PHE A 68 22.60 -2.57 -9.29
C PHE A 68 22.98 -2.06 -10.67
N TYR A 69 22.72 -0.79 -10.90
CA TYR A 69 23.03 -0.08 -12.15
C TYR A 69 23.77 1.22 -11.84
N THR A 70 24.95 1.42 -12.46
CA THR A 70 25.62 2.72 -12.41
C THR A 70 24.87 3.73 -13.25
N ILE A 71 24.49 4.84 -12.67
CA ILE A 71 23.77 5.94 -13.35
C ILE A 71 24.70 6.60 -14.37
N LYS A 72 24.28 6.69 -15.62
CA LYS A 72 24.97 7.38 -16.71
C LYS A 72 24.23 8.65 -17.14
N SER A 73 22.97 8.75 -16.79
CA SER A 73 22.10 9.91 -16.96
C SER A 73 21.06 9.93 -15.86
N GLN A 74 20.71 11.08 -15.35
CA GLN A 74 19.62 11.22 -14.36
C GLN A 74 18.26 10.80 -14.95
N THR A 75 18.12 10.77 -16.27
CA THR A 75 16.94 10.16 -16.93
C THR A 75 17.29 8.76 -17.39
N ILE A 76 16.57 7.78 -16.83
CA ILE A 76 16.69 6.36 -17.15
C ILE A 76 15.44 5.92 -17.90
N THR A 77 15.62 5.23 -19.01
CA THR A 77 14.51 4.68 -19.80
C THR A 77 14.64 3.17 -19.93
N ILE A 78 13.57 2.45 -19.56
CA ILE A 78 13.44 1.00 -19.72
C ILE A 78 12.47 0.76 -20.87
N ARG A 79 12.89 0.00 -21.90
CA ARG A 79 12.07 -0.42 -23.03
C ARG A 79 11.83 -1.92 -22.96
N GLY A 80 10.61 -2.33 -23.22
CA GLY A 80 10.11 -3.71 -23.13
C GLY A 80 8.87 -3.80 -22.25
N ASP A 81 8.14 -4.90 -22.34
CA ASP A 81 6.88 -5.13 -21.63
C ASP A 81 7.14 -5.52 -20.16
N VAL A 82 7.49 -4.54 -19.33
CA VAL A 82 7.70 -4.73 -17.89
C VAL A 82 6.37 -5.04 -17.22
N THR A 83 6.30 -6.16 -16.52
CA THR A 83 5.10 -6.61 -15.79
C THR A 83 5.18 -6.33 -14.28
N SER A 84 6.40 -6.27 -13.74
CA SER A 84 6.67 -5.87 -12.36
C SER A 84 7.86 -4.92 -12.34
N LEU A 85 7.75 -3.80 -11.63
CA LEU A 85 8.81 -2.84 -11.44
C LEU A 85 9.00 -2.58 -9.94
N HIS A 86 10.26 -2.68 -9.50
CA HIS A 86 10.74 -2.19 -8.21
C HIS A 86 11.81 -1.13 -8.46
N CYS A 87 11.53 0.08 -8.01
CA CYS A 87 12.41 1.24 -8.10
C CYS A 87 12.31 2.09 -6.81
N GLY A 88 12.16 1.41 -5.68
CA GLY A 88 12.19 2.04 -4.37
C GLY A 88 13.59 2.53 -4.01
N GLU A 89 13.70 3.49 -3.08
CA GLU A 89 14.97 4.02 -2.56
C GLU A 89 15.90 4.53 -3.66
N SER A 90 15.34 5.12 -4.72
CA SER A 90 16.06 5.51 -5.93
C SER A 90 16.09 7.03 -6.15
N GLU A 91 15.69 7.80 -5.13
CA GLU A 91 15.59 9.27 -5.19
C GLU A 91 14.85 9.78 -6.43
N LEU A 92 13.82 9.05 -6.88
CA LEU A 92 13.08 9.42 -8.07
C LEU A 92 12.26 10.69 -7.83
N THR A 93 12.43 11.65 -8.73
CA THR A 93 11.64 12.88 -8.77
C THR A 93 10.50 12.80 -9.79
N SER A 94 10.58 11.88 -10.76
CA SER A 94 9.49 11.58 -11.69
C SER A 94 9.49 10.13 -12.16
N LEU A 95 8.31 9.60 -12.44
CA LEU A 95 8.11 8.24 -12.96
C LEU A 95 6.96 8.27 -13.99
N ASN A 96 7.26 8.01 -15.25
CA ASN A 96 6.29 7.93 -16.33
C ASN A 96 6.10 6.48 -16.77
N LEU A 97 4.90 5.96 -16.57
CA LEU A 97 4.49 4.59 -16.84
C LEU A 97 3.47 4.50 -18.01
N SER A 98 3.11 5.64 -18.61
CA SER A 98 1.97 5.77 -19.52
C SER A 98 2.04 4.89 -20.77
N GLN A 99 3.24 4.48 -21.18
CA GLN A 99 3.46 3.61 -22.35
C GLN A 99 3.72 2.14 -21.97
N ASN A 100 3.73 1.77 -20.67
CA ASN A 100 3.87 0.39 -20.23
C ASN A 100 2.57 -0.12 -19.61
N THR A 101 1.64 -0.55 -20.45
CA THR A 101 0.32 -1.01 -20.02
C THR A 101 0.32 -2.45 -19.47
N ALA A 102 1.44 -3.17 -19.57
CA ALA A 102 1.59 -4.55 -19.12
C ALA A 102 1.84 -4.66 -17.58
N LEU A 103 2.04 -3.53 -16.89
CA LEU A 103 2.43 -3.49 -15.49
C LEU A 103 1.31 -4.04 -14.59
N THR A 104 1.65 -5.06 -13.80
CA THR A 104 0.76 -5.69 -12.82
C THR A 104 1.17 -5.41 -11.37
N SER A 105 2.46 -5.07 -11.15
CA SER A 105 3.00 -4.73 -9.84
C SER A 105 3.96 -3.56 -9.96
N LEU A 106 3.77 -2.55 -9.11
CA LEU A 106 4.65 -1.40 -8.99
C LEU A 106 5.04 -1.20 -7.53
N LYS A 107 6.35 -1.13 -7.27
CA LYS A 107 6.94 -0.68 -6.01
C LYS A 107 7.85 0.49 -6.29
N CYS A 108 7.44 1.66 -5.86
CA CYS A 108 8.18 2.92 -6.00
C CYS A 108 8.26 3.72 -4.69
N SER A 109 8.25 2.98 -3.58
CA SER A 109 8.37 3.53 -2.22
C SER A 109 9.71 4.22 -1.96
N TYR A 110 9.78 5.06 -0.93
CA TYR A 110 10.98 5.80 -0.55
C TYR A 110 11.59 6.61 -1.70
N ASN A 111 10.78 7.47 -2.33
CA ASN A 111 11.22 8.35 -3.39
C ASN A 111 10.79 9.80 -3.11
N GLN A 112 10.99 10.69 -4.07
CA GLN A 112 10.66 12.10 -3.98
C GLN A 112 9.53 12.47 -4.97
N LEU A 113 8.64 11.50 -5.28
CA LEU A 113 7.58 11.68 -6.25
C LEU A 113 6.51 12.63 -5.69
N THR A 114 6.22 13.71 -6.41
CA THR A 114 5.13 14.64 -6.10
C THR A 114 3.84 14.33 -6.84
N SER A 115 3.92 13.46 -7.86
CA SER A 115 2.77 12.96 -8.63
C SER A 115 3.06 11.56 -9.17
N LEU A 116 2.03 10.74 -9.34
CA LEU A 116 2.12 9.41 -9.93
C LEU A 116 0.86 9.15 -10.75
N ASP A 117 1.02 8.99 -12.08
CA ASP A 117 -0.08 8.64 -12.98
C ASP A 117 -0.01 7.15 -13.33
N VAL A 118 -0.96 6.38 -12.80
CA VAL A 118 -1.15 4.95 -13.05
C VAL A 118 -2.38 4.67 -13.92
N SER A 119 -3.00 5.70 -14.51
CA SER A 119 -4.27 5.58 -15.25
C SER A 119 -4.21 4.66 -16.47
N LYS A 120 -3.02 4.44 -17.04
CA LYS A 120 -2.79 3.53 -18.18
C LYS A 120 -2.43 2.11 -17.75
N ASN A 121 -2.08 1.90 -16.49
CA ASN A 121 -1.64 0.62 -15.95
C ASN A 121 -2.84 -0.14 -15.35
N THR A 122 -3.86 -0.36 -16.17
CA THR A 122 -5.16 -0.91 -15.73
C THR A 122 -5.08 -2.37 -15.25
N ALA A 123 -3.97 -3.06 -15.52
CA ALA A 123 -3.69 -4.41 -15.06
C ALA A 123 -3.01 -4.46 -13.67
N LEU A 124 -2.76 -3.31 -13.02
CA LEU A 124 -2.15 -3.28 -11.70
C LEU A 124 -3.01 -4.01 -10.68
N THR A 125 -2.37 -4.97 -10.01
CA THR A 125 -2.91 -5.70 -8.85
C THR A 125 -2.27 -5.26 -7.55
N LYS A 126 -1.03 -4.75 -7.61
CA LYS A 126 -0.28 -4.26 -6.46
C LYS A 126 0.35 -2.92 -6.78
N LEU A 127 0.10 -1.95 -5.92
CA LEU A 127 0.71 -0.63 -5.95
C LEU A 127 1.26 -0.30 -4.55
N ASP A 128 2.57 -0.11 -4.48
CA ASP A 128 3.30 0.34 -3.31
C ASP A 128 4.04 1.63 -3.69
N CYS A 129 3.53 2.76 -3.18
CA CYS A 129 4.07 4.09 -3.40
C CYS A 129 4.28 4.85 -2.07
N TYR A 130 4.44 4.10 -0.97
CA TYR A 130 4.60 4.70 0.34
C TYR A 130 5.91 5.52 0.45
N CYS A 131 5.94 6.44 1.41
CA CYS A 131 7.08 7.33 1.63
C CYS A 131 7.47 8.10 0.37
N ASN A 132 6.55 8.96 -0.10
CA ASN A 132 6.71 9.88 -1.21
C ASN A 132 6.15 11.27 -0.82
N GLN A 133 5.95 12.16 -1.78
CA GLN A 133 5.40 13.51 -1.57
C GLN A 133 4.10 13.70 -2.37
N LEU A 134 3.32 12.61 -2.54
CA LEU A 134 2.09 12.66 -3.33
C LEU A 134 1.01 13.47 -2.60
N THR A 135 0.47 14.47 -3.27
CA THR A 135 -0.66 15.27 -2.76
C THR A 135 -2.02 14.75 -3.24
N SER A 136 -2.01 13.90 -4.25
CA SER A 136 -3.19 13.21 -4.79
C SER A 136 -2.78 11.89 -5.43
N LEU A 137 -3.69 10.91 -5.46
CA LEU A 137 -3.51 9.64 -6.13
C LEU A 137 -4.85 9.18 -6.72
N ASP A 138 -4.91 9.02 -8.05
CA ASP A 138 -6.09 8.48 -8.74
C ASP A 138 -5.86 7.02 -9.14
N VAL A 139 -6.53 6.12 -8.44
CA VAL A 139 -6.52 4.67 -8.71
C VAL A 139 -7.83 4.18 -9.35
N SER A 140 -8.69 5.09 -9.83
CA SER A 140 -10.02 4.75 -10.37
C SER A 140 -9.99 3.86 -11.60
N LYS A 141 -8.87 3.80 -12.33
CA LYS A 141 -8.66 2.94 -13.49
C LYS A 141 -8.05 1.57 -13.15
N ASN A 142 -7.50 1.43 -11.94
CA ASN A 142 -6.80 0.23 -11.50
C ASN A 142 -7.76 -0.71 -10.75
N ILE A 143 -8.83 -1.10 -11.42
CA ILE A 143 -9.94 -1.87 -10.83
C ILE A 143 -9.54 -3.28 -10.37
N ALA A 144 -8.38 -3.77 -10.79
CA ALA A 144 -7.81 -5.07 -10.40
C ALA A 144 -6.93 -4.99 -9.15
N LEU A 145 -6.76 -3.80 -8.52
CA LEU A 145 -5.94 -3.65 -7.32
C LEU A 145 -6.48 -4.51 -6.18
N THR A 146 -5.61 -5.37 -5.67
CA THR A 146 -5.83 -6.17 -4.47
C THR A 146 -5.04 -5.64 -3.27
N GLU A 147 -3.92 -4.97 -3.52
CA GLU A 147 -3.07 -4.36 -2.48
C GLU A 147 -2.70 -2.93 -2.91
N LEU A 148 -2.96 -1.97 -2.02
CA LEU A 148 -2.58 -0.58 -2.17
C LEU A 148 -1.88 -0.12 -0.89
N ASP A 149 -0.62 0.30 -1.03
CA ASP A 149 0.11 1.03 -0.01
C ASP A 149 0.47 2.42 -0.55
N CYS A 150 -0.16 3.44 0.02
CA CYS A 150 0.09 4.85 -0.26
C CYS A 150 0.37 5.63 1.04
N SER A 151 0.83 4.92 2.07
CA SER A 151 1.17 5.50 3.37
C SER A 151 2.34 6.49 3.28
N GLU A 152 2.52 7.30 4.32
CA GLU A 152 3.59 8.31 4.39
C GLU A 152 3.65 9.20 3.14
N ASN A 153 2.53 9.85 2.83
CA ASN A 153 2.39 10.81 1.74
C ASN A 153 1.69 12.09 2.24
N LEU A 154 1.26 12.96 1.34
CA LEU A 154 0.60 14.23 1.65
C LEU A 154 -0.85 14.23 1.15
N LEU A 155 -1.49 13.05 1.07
CA LEU A 155 -2.85 12.90 0.53
C LEU A 155 -3.87 13.54 1.47
N THR A 156 -4.69 14.44 0.92
CA THR A 156 -5.82 15.05 1.66
C THR A 156 -7.14 14.33 1.41
N SER A 157 -7.20 13.48 0.38
CA SER A 157 -8.34 12.62 0.04
C SER A 157 -7.86 11.39 -0.70
N LEU A 158 -8.61 10.29 -0.59
CA LEU A 158 -8.38 9.03 -1.31
C LEU A 158 -9.71 8.40 -1.67
N ASP A 159 -9.94 8.18 -2.97
CA ASP A 159 -11.12 7.46 -3.48
C ASP A 159 -10.75 6.06 -3.95
N VAL A 160 -11.15 5.06 -3.19
CA VAL A 160 -10.97 3.63 -3.50
C VAL A 160 -12.27 2.94 -3.93
N SER A 161 -13.32 3.71 -4.24
CA SER A 161 -14.66 3.17 -4.55
C SER A 161 -14.69 2.29 -5.81
N LYS A 162 -13.70 2.40 -6.69
CA LYS A 162 -13.57 1.58 -7.90
C LYS A 162 -12.74 0.32 -7.70
N ASN A 163 -12.02 0.21 -6.59
CA ASN A 163 -11.10 -0.89 -6.30
C ASN A 163 -11.79 -1.94 -5.41
N ALA A 164 -12.91 -2.49 -5.91
CA ALA A 164 -13.81 -3.34 -5.12
C ALA A 164 -13.17 -4.66 -4.63
N VAL A 165 -12.06 -5.10 -5.27
CA VAL A 165 -11.35 -6.33 -4.93
C VAL A 165 -10.15 -6.10 -3.99
N LEU A 166 -10.02 -4.88 -3.41
CA LEU A 166 -8.97 -4.59 -2.43
C LEU A 166 -9.13 -5.50 -1.21
N THR A 167 -8.03 -6.17 -0.86
CA THR A 167 -7.89 -6.97 0.36
C THR A 167 -7.01 -6.29 1.40
N LYS A 168 -6.09 -5.42 0.95
CA LYS A 168 -5.20 -4.65 1.83
C LYS A 168 -5.15 -3.20 1.37
N LEU A 169 -5.38 -2.30 2.30
CA LEU A 169 -5.26 -0.85 2.11
C LEU A 169 -4.43 -0.27 3.24
N ASP A 170 -3.26 0.28 2.89
CA ASP A 170 -2.50 1.15 3.78
C ASP A 170 -2.51 2.58 3.25
N CYS A 171 -3.10 3.48 4.01
CA CYS A 171 -3.12 4.93 3.77
C CYS A 171 -2.69 5.71 5.02
N SER A 172 -1.94 5.06 5.90
CA SER A 172 -1.43 5.66 7.15
C SER A 172 -0.54 6.87 6.88
N GLU A 173 -0.36 7.72 7.89
CA GLU A 173 0.54 8.89 7.84
C GLU A 173 0.27 9.76 6.60
N ASN A 174 -0.98 10.22 6.46
CA ASN A 174 -1.44 11.13 5.44
C ASN A 174 -2.21 12.30 6.09
N GLN A 175 -2.96 13.06 5.31
CA GLN A 175 -3.77 14.20 5.78
C GLN A 175 -5.27 13.97 5.52
N LEU A 176 -5.71 12.70 5.51
CA LEU A 176 -7.09 12.35 5.20
C LEU A 176 -8.04 12.82 6.30
N THR A 177 -9.08 13.56 5.93
CA THR A 177 -10.15 13.99 6.85
C THR A 177 -11.35 13.05 6.83
N SER A 178 -11.46 12.21 5.80
CA SER A 178 -12.47 11.17 5.65
C SER A 178 -11.94 10.00 4.82
N LEU A 179 -12.48 8.82 5.04
CA LEU A 179 -12.16 7.61 4.26
C LEU A 179 -13.43 6.77 4.11
N ASP A 180 -13.84 6.53 2.85
CA ASP A 180 -14.97 5.64 2.54
C ASP A 180 -14.45 4.32 1.97
N VAL A 181 -14.58 3.25 2.76
CA VAL A 181 -14.22 1.88 2.38
C VAL A 181 -15.45 1.00 2.15
N SER A 182 -16.65 1.59 2.04
CA SER A 182 -17.91 0.85 1.92
C SER A 182 -18.02 -0.02 0.65
N LYS A 183 -17.19 0.26 -0.36
CA LYS A 183 -17.13 -0.51 -1.62
C LYS A 183 -16.06 -1.60 -1.62
N ASN A 184 -15.21 -1.64 -0.60
CA ASN A 184 -14.09 -2.56 -0.50
C ASN A 184 -14.44 -3.71 0.48
N ALA A 185 -15.50 -4.46 0.15
CA ALA A 185 -16.09 -5.45 1.06
C ALA A 185 -15.15 -6.63 1.40
N ASP A 186 -14.13 -6.86 0.58
CA ASP A 186 -13.15 -7.94 0.72
C ASP A 186 -11.90 -7.53 1.55
N LEU A 187 -11.89 -6.33 2.17
CA LEU A 187 -10.76 -5.88 2.99
C LEU A 187 -10.52 -6.83 4.17
N ILE A 188 -9.30 -7.34 4.24
CA ILE A 188 -8.76 -8.15 5.34
C ILE A 188 -7.90 -7.29 6.26
N GLY A 189 -7.16 -6.33 5.70
CA GLY A 189 -6.33 -5.38 6.44
C GLY A 189 -6.61 -3.94 6.02
N LEU A 190 -6.83 -3.08 7.03
CA LEU A 190 -6.96 -1.63 6.87
C LEU A 190 -6.02 -0.93 7.86
N TRP A 191 -5.07 -0.19 7.31
CA TRP A 191 -4.15 0.69 8.03
C TRP A 191 -4.44 2.13 7.61
N CYS A 192 -4.93 2.93 8.55
CA CYS A 192 -5.28 4.34 8.33
C CYS A 192 -4.84 5.24 9.49
N SER A 193 -3.84 4.77 10.24
CA SER A 193 -3.25 5.52 11.37
C SER A 193 -2.61 6.84 10.92
N GLY A 194 -2.45 7.80 11.84
CA GLY A 194 -1.75 9.07 11.52
C GLY A 194 -2.48 9.92 10.47
N ASN A 195 -3.80 10.05 10.60
CA ASN A 195 -4.63 10.88 9.73
C ASN A 195 -5.47 11.87 10.55
N GLN A 196 -6.46 12.52 9.95
CA GLN A 196 -7.35 13.49 10.58
C GLN A 196 -8.81 13.01 10.56
N LEU A 197 -9.01 11.68 10.62
CA LEU A 197 -10.33 11.07 10.53
C LEU A 197 -11.15 11.37 11.78
N THR A 198 -12.34 11.92 11.61
CA THR A 198 -13.29 12.16 12.72
C THR A 198 -14.32 11.04 12.86
N SER A 199 -14.47 10.22 11.84
CA SER A 199 -15.33 9.03 11.81
C SER A 199 -14.75 7.98 10.86
N LEU A 200 -15.06 6.71 11.11
CA LEU A 200 -14.68 5.58 10.25
C LEU A 200 -15.78 4.52 10.30
N ASP A 201 -16.38 4.23 9.16
CA ASP A 201 -17.39 3.16 9.03
C ASP A 201 -16.77 1.93 8.34
N VAL A 202 -16.57 0.88 9.12
CA VAL A 202 -16.06 -0.42 8.65
C VAL A 202 -17.15 -1.50 8.61
N SER A 203 -18.42 -1.12 8.73
CA SER A 203 -19.55 -2.06 8.81
C SER A 203 -19.73 -2.97 7.58
N LYS A 204 -19.18 -2.56 6.44
CA LYS A 204 -19.21 -3.34 5.19
C LYS A 204 -18.00 -4.24 5.00
N ASN A 205 -16.93 -4.03 5.78
CA ASN A 205 -15.67 -4.77 5.66
C ASN A 205 -15.67 -5.97 6.63
N THR A 206 -16.64 -6.86 6.47
CA THR A 206 -16.88 -7.96 7.44
C THR A 206 -15.73 -8.97 7.56
N PRO A 207 -14.85 -9.21 6.54
CA PRO A 207 -13.69 -10.08 6.65
C PRO A 207 -12.49 -9.46 7.37
N LEU A 208 -12.61 -8.20 7.86
CA LEU A 208 -11.47 -7.47 8.42
C LEU A 208 -10.86 -8.21 9.61
N GLU A 209 -9.58 -8.55 9.48
CA GLU A 209 -8.78 -9.22 10.52
C GLU A 209 -7.86 -8.24 11.26
N VAL A 210 -7.40 -7.20 10.57
CA VAL A 210 -6.52 -6.16 11.11
C VAL A 210 -7.12 -4.79 10.84
N LEU A 211 -7.32 -4.00 11.90
CA LEU A 211 -7.69 -2.60 11.82
C LEU A 211 -6.72 -1.76 12.66
N GLU A 212 -5.96 -0.89 12.01
CA GLU A 212 -5.13 0.13 12.64
C GLU A 212 -5.64 1.51 12.26
N CYS A 213 -6.15 2.24 13.22
CA CYS A 213 -6.72 3.58 13.05
C CYS A 213 -6.25 4.54 14.16
N SER A 214 -5.06 4.25 14.71
CA SER A 214 -4.44 5.07 15.75
C SER A 214 -4.11 6.49 15.26
N TYR A 215 -3.86 7.42 16.19
CA TYR A 215 -3.50 8.81 15.85
C TYR A 215 -4.49 9.46 14.88
N ASN A 216 -5.78 9.41 15.22
CA ASN A 216 -6.87 10.06 14.50
C ASN A 216 -7.72 10.91 15.48
N GLN A 217 -8.88 11.36 15.05
CA GLN A 217 -9.81 12.18 15.86
C GLN A 217 -11.16 11.48 16.05
N LEU A 218 -11.15 10.12 16.07
CA LEU A 218 -12.38 9.32 16.15
C LEU A 218 -13.04 9.51 17.51
N THR A 219 -14.31 9.88 17.50
CA THR A 219 -15.12 10.01 18.73
C THR A 219 -15.94 8.75 19.04
N SER A 220 -16.11 7.89 18.06
CA SER A 220 -16.75 6.57 18.15
C SER A 220 -16.17 5.61 17.13
N LEU A 221 -16.23 4.31 17.41
CA LEU A 221 -15.81 3.25 16.50
C LEU A 221 -16.70 2.01 16.73
N ASP A 222 -17.45 1.62 15.71
CA ASP A 222 -18.27 0.40 15.75
C ASP A 222 -17.60 -0.72 14.95
N VAL A 223 -17.08 -1.71 15.66
CA VAL A 223 -16.46 -2.92 15.10
C VAL A 223 -17.34 -4.16 15.23
N SER A 224 -18.63 -4.00 15.56
CA SER A 224 -19.55 -5.11 15.83
C SER A 224 -19.77 -6.04 14.63
N LYS A 225 -19.51 -5.56 13.41
CA LYS A 225 -19.62 -6.36 12.17
C LYS A 225 -18.31 -7.06 11.78
N ASN A 226 -17.19 -6.63 12.34
CA ASN A 226 -15.85 -7.12 12.00
C ASN A 226 -15.47 -8.28 12.95
N THR A 227 -16.27 -9.34 12.93
CA THR A 227 -16.16 -10.45 13.90
C THR A 227 -14.89 -11.29 13.70
N ALA A 228 -14.19 -11.13 12.59
CA ALA A 228 -12.91 -11.79 12.30
C ALA A 228 -11.69 -11.02 12.84
N LEU A 229 -11.88 -9.84 13.47
CA LEU A 229 -10.76 -9.04 13.97
C LEU A 229 -9.92 -9.83 14.97
N THR A 230 -8.62 -9.90 14.67
CA THR A 230 -7.56 -10.43 15.53
C THR A 230 -6.71 -9.32 16.12
N LYS A 231 -6.60 -8.17 15.43
CA LYS A 231 -5.82 -7.01 15.83
C LYS A 231 -6.65 -5.73 15.68
N LEU A 232 -6.78 -4.97 16.76
CA LEU A 232 -7.40 -3.66 16.76
C LEU A 232 -6.46 -2.65 17.43
N ASP A 233 -6.02 -1.66 16.66
CA ASP A 233 -5.31 -0.49 17.15
C ASP A 233 -6.15 0.77 16.92
N CYS A 234 -6.65 1.33 18.00
CA CYS A 234 -7.35 2.62 18.06
C CYS A 234 -6.68 3.59 19.05
N PHE A 235 -5.38 3.39 19.30
CA PHE A 235 -4.57 4.23 20.17
C PHE A 235 -4.68 5.71 19.78
N ASN A 236 -4.65 6.60 20.77
CA ASN A 236 -4.65 8.05 20.57
C ASN A 236 -5.77 8.54 19.65
N ASN A 237 -6.99 8.43 20.16
CA ASN A 237 -8.22 8.93 19.58
C ASN A 237 -9.06 9.65 20.64
N GLN A 238 -10.34 9.89 20.39
CA GLN A 238 -11.26 10.58 21.30
C GLN A 238 -12.45 9.68 21.69
N LEU A 239 -12.23 8.34 21.69
CA LEU A 239 -13.28 7.36 21.96
C LEU A 239 -13.76 7.47 23.42
N THR A 240 -15.07 7.65 23.61
CA THR A 240 -15.68 7.67 24.95
C THR A 240 -16.19 6.29 25.37
N SER A 241 -16.37 5.38 24.42
CA SER A 241 -16.74 3.99 24.64
C SER A 241 -16.16 3.11 23.53
N LEU A 242 -15.95 1.82 23.82
CA LEU A 242 -15.50 0.83 22.87
C LEU A 242 -16.14 -0.52 23.22
N ASP A 243 -16.97 -1.06 22.31
CA ASP A 243 -17.57 -2.39 22.46
C ASP A 243 -16.86 -3.38 21.55
N VAL A 244 -16.08 -4.28 22.15
CA VAL A 244 -15.35 -5.36 21.47
C VAL A 244 -15.99 -6.75 21.72
N SER A 245 -17.21 -6.79 22.27
CA SER A 245 -17.88 -8.04 22.68
C SER A 245 -18.14 -9.02 21.51
N LYS A 246 -18.15 -8.52 20.25
CA LYS A 246 -18.33 -9.34 19.06
C LYS A 246 -17.00 -9.80 18.43
N ASN A 247 -15.89 -9.21 18.84
CA ASN A 247 -14.57 -9.50 18.28
C ASN A 247 -13.85 -10.55 19.12
N THR A 248 -14.43 -11.74 19.20
CA THR A 248 -13.99 -12.82 20.12
C THR A 248 -12.64 -13.44 19.74
N PHE A 249 -12.14 -13.16 18.55
CA PHE A 249 -10.82 -13.59 18.05
C PHE A 249 -9.71 -12.57 18.33
N LEU A 250 -10.02 -11.43 18.97
CA LEU A 250 -8.99 -10.42 19.28
C LEU A 250 -7.89 -11.03 20.14
N THR A 251 -6.65 -10.91 19.63
CA THR A 251 -5.41 -11.25 20.31
C THR A 251 -4.65 -9.99 20.75
N TYR A 252 -4.79 -8.88 20.00
CA TYR A 252 -4.16 -7.59 20.28
C TYR A 252 -5.22 -6.49 20.33
N LEU A 253 -5.25 -5.74 21.43
CA LEU A 253 -6.10 -4.53 21.60
C LEU A 253 -5.24 -3.39 22.15
N TRP A 254 -5.01 -2.37 21.30
CA TRP A 254 -4.39 -1.11 21.69
C TRP A 254 -5.44 -0.01 21.66
N CYS A 255 -5.89 0.42 22.85
CA CYS A 255 -6.90 1.47 23.01
C CYS A 255 -6.46 2.56 23.99
N SER A 256 -5.15 2.67 24.25
CA SER A 256 -4.60 3.70 25.11
C SER A 256 -4.81 5.11 24.56
N TYR A 257 -4.72 6.10 25.42
CA TYR A 257 -4.94 7.52 25.09
C TYR A 257 -6.27 7.76 24.36
N ASN A 258 -7.35 7.37 25.04
CA ASN A 258 -8.72 7.66 24.68
C ASN A 258 -9.47 8.27 25.87
N GLN A 259 -10.78 8.32 25.83
CA GLN A 259 -11.64 8.87 26.90
C GLN A 259 -12.57 7.80 27.49
N LEU A 260 -12.12 6.52 27.45
CA LEU A 260 -12.92 5.39 27.91
C LEU A 260 -13.12 5.46 29.43
N THR A 261 -14.37 5.37 29.86
CA THR A 261 -14.72 5.31 31.30
C THR A 261 -14.89 3.89 31.81
N SER A 262 -15.09 2.92 30.88
CA SER A 262 -15.17 1.49 31.15
C SER A 262 -14.68 0.71 29.93
N LEU A 263 -14.19 -0.50 30.14
CA LEU A 263 -13.79 -1.44 29.07
C LEU A 263 -14.13 -2.86 29.51
N ASP A 264 -15.02 -3.51 28.75
CA ASP A 264 -15.36 -4.93 28.98
C ASP A 264 -14.67 -5.80 27.93
N VAL A 265 -13.68 -6.57 28.36
CA VAL A 265 -12.94 -7.53 27.54
C VAL A 265 -13.30 -8.98 27.87
N SER A 266 -14.39 -9.23 28.63
CA SER A 266 -14.78 -10.56 29.11
C SER A 266 -15.07 -11.56 27.99
N LYS A 267 -15.38 -11.11 26.77
CA LYS A 267 -15.62 -11.95 25.59
C LYS A 267 -14.37 -12.21 24.76
N ASN A 268 -13.32 -11.45 24.98
CA ASN A 268 -12.07 -11.54 24.21
C ASN A 268 -11.08 -12.49 24.89
N THR A 269 -11.48 -13.75 25.06
CA THR A 269 -10.72 -14.74 25.85
C THR A 269 -9.40 -15.16 25.20
N ALA A 270 -9.22 -14.87 23.91
CA ALA A 270 -7.98 -15.07 23.17
C ALA A 270 -6.99 -13.89 23.30
N LEU A 271 -7.34 -12.83 24.05
CA LEU A 271 -6.53 -11.63 24.14
C LEU A 271 -5.18 -11.92 24.81
N GLU A 272 -4.10 -11.60 24.09
CA GLU A 272 -2.72 -11.80 24.53
C GLU A 272 -2.07 -10.47 24.97
N VAL A 273 -2.42 -9.38 24.31
CA VAL A 273 -1.88 -8.03 24.57
C VAL A 273 -3.02 -7.05 24.70
N LEU A 274 -3.05 -6.35 25.83
CA LEU A 274 -4.00 -5.25 26.11
C LEU A 274 -3.24 -4.01 26.55
N GLU A 275 -3.39 -2.92 25.77
CA GLU A 275 -2.93 -1.59 26.16
C GLU A 275 -4.12 -0.65 26.26
N CYS A 276 -4.36 -0.14 27.47
CA CYS A 276 -5.52 0.71 27.76
C CYS A 276 -5.20 1.88 28.73
N PHE A 277 -3.93 2.23 28.87
CA PHE A 277 -3.51 3.37 29.71
C PHE A 277 -3.91 4.71 29.08
N GLY A 278 -3.85 5.79 29.88
CA GLY A 278 -4.23 7.13 29.41
C GLY A 278 -5.73 7.23 29.09
N ASN A 279 -6.57 6.49 29.81
CA ASN A 279 -8.03 6.54 29.74
C ASN A 279 -8.64 7.08 31.06
N GLN A 280 -9.94 6.99 31.23
CA GLN A 280 -10.68 7.36 32.43
C GLN A 280 -11.25 6.12 33.13
N LEU A 281 -10.60 4.97 32.97
CA LEU A 281 -11.03 3.71 33.57
C LEU A 281 -10.88 3.79 35.11
N THR A 282 -11.88 3.34 35.84
CA THR A 282 -11.83 3.28 37.32
C THR A 282 -11.46 1.89 37.83
N SER A 283 -11.61 0.85 37.02
CA SER A 283 -11.20 -0.53 37.27
C SER A 283 -11.12 -1.29 35.96
N LEU A 284 -10.46 -2.42 35.98
CA LEU A 284 -10.36 -3.31 34.81
C LEU A 284 -10.49 -4.78 35.27
N ASP A 285 -11.42 -5.53 34.67
CA ASP A 285 -11.59 -6.95 34.92
C ASP A 285 -11.04 -7.77 33.74
N VAL A 286 -9.97 -8.49 33.98
CA VAL A 286 -9.33 -9.42 33.02
C VAL A 286 -9.42 -10.87 33.48
N SER A 287 -10.30 -11.19 34.41
CA SER A 287 -10.44 -12.54 35.00
C SER A 287 -10.79 -13.62 33.96
N LYS A 288 -11.32 -13.23 32.79
CA LYS A 288 -11.64 -14.14 31.67
C LYS A 288 -10.55 -14.21 30.60
N ASN A 289 -9.57 -13.31 30.64
CA ASN A 289 -8.53 -13.20 29.61
C ASN A 289 -7.28 -14.00 30.01
N THR A 290 -7.44 -15.32 30.16
CA THR A 290 -6.39 -16.22 30.66
C THR A 290 -5.19 -16.39 29.70
N ALA A 291 -5.32 -15.92 28.46
CA ALA A 291 -4.24 -15.90 27.47
C ALA A 291 -3.38 -14.62 27.55
N LEU A 292 -3.73 -13.64 28.39
CA LEU A 292 -3.00 -12.37 28.50
C LEU A 292 -1.56 -12.61 28.94
N LYS A 293 -0.64 -12.02 28.16
CA LYS A 293 0.81 -12.02 28.39
C LYS A 293 1.31 -10.63 28.77
N THR A 294 0.69 -9.60 28.19
CA THR A 294 1.06 -8.19 28.39
C THR A 294 -0.18 -7.36 28.65
N ILE A 295 -0.11 -6.52 29.67
CA ILE A 295 -1.14 -5.55 30.00
C ILE A 295 -0.48 -4.22 30.38
N GLU A 296 -0.83 -3.15 29.65
CA GLU A 296 -0.43 -1.78 29.96
C GLU A 296 -1.68 -0.96 30.30
N ARG A 297 -1.72 -0.42 31.51
CA ARG A 297 -2.85 0.30 32.07
C ARG A 297 -2.40 1.38 33.07
N ASP A 298 -3.27 2.30 33.38
CA ASP A 298 -3.08 3.21 34.49
C ASP A 298 -3.05 2.46 35.85
N ASN A 299 -2.66 3.15 36.91
CA ASN A 299 -2.63 2.59 38.27
C ASN A 299 -4.06 2.49 38.84
N ILE A 300 -4.88 1.62 38.29
CA ILE A 300 -6.26 1.35 38.68
C ILE A 300 -6.40 -0.08 39.20
N PRO A 301 -7.44 -0.37 40.03
CA PRO A 301 -7.75 -1.72 40.48
C PRO A 301 -7.88 -2.70 39.32
N LEU A 302 -7.17 -3.84 39.42
CA LEU A 302 -7.21 -4.93 38.50
C LEU A 302 -7.89 -6.13 39.12
N ILE A 303 -8.91 -6.67 38.47
CA ILE A 303 -9.52 -7.96 38.82
C ILE A 303 -8.96 -8.99 37.86
N SER A 304 -8.21 -9.94 38.38
CA SER A 304 -7.60 -11.00 37.59
C SER A 304 -7.61 -12.32 38.34
N ASN A 305 -7.54 -13.40 37.59
CA ASN A 305 -7.30 -14.75 38.11
C ASN A 305 -5.87 -15.22 37.85
N LEU A 306 -4.99 -14.28 37.47
CA LEU A 306 -3.57 -14.51 37.16
C LEU A 306 -2.73 -14.52 38.44
#